data_3723998cce8fa4fd13226581e053f315
#
_entry.id   3723998cce8fa4fd13226581e053f315
#
_cell.length_a   1.000
_cell.length_b   1.000
_cell.length_c   1.000
_cell.angle_alpha   90.00
_cell.angle_beta   90.00
_cell.angle_gamma   90.00
#
_symmetry.space_group_name_H-M   'P 1'
#
loop_
_entity.id
_entity.type
_entity.pdbx_description
1 polymer ?
#
loop_
_entity_poly.entity_id
_entity_poly.type
_entity_poly.pdbx_seq_one_letter_code
_entity_poly.pdbx_strand_id
1 'polypeptide(L)'
;MLRRAGDRRLEQQRRYRMGRLVVVSNRVALPEESRAGGLAIALLDALREDGGLWFGWSGKIDPHASGRLHEQQDGNIEFVTMDLSAQDHEDYYNGFANRTLWPLLHFRMDLVDYDRDTYEGYQVVNALFAGKLAPMLREDDLVWIHDYHLIPLARLLRDRGVKCRIGFFLHVPMPSSDLLAALPSHQRLFDGFSSCDLVGFQTERDLERFQDYVRLFGGGRVIERGLLEAPNGRRFRAGAFPISIDTPRIAELAREAAAKPGVKRLMSSLSGRALAIGVDRLDYSKGLPERFKAFANYLKRYPQQRGQLTFLQIAPVSRGGVAEYRQLRGELEQLSGHINGRFAEPDWTPVRYVNRNYPHATLTGFYRLAKVGLVTPLRDGMNLVAKEFVAAQDAEDPGVLLLSPFAGAARELDGALVVNPYDLDGTGDAIAQAMTMPIEERRERWRGMFQRLKTHDITHWCRSYLRALRGDDRVDVDDNVPRAHERRSLRRRKADASHDLRHH
;
A
#
# COMPACT_ATOMS: atom_id res chain seq x y z
N MET A 1 5.67 40.72 21.08
CA MET A 1 4.27 40.31 20.82
C MET A 1 3.80 40.65 19.42
N LEU A 2 4.16 41.80 18.82
CA LEU A 2 3.69 42.23 17.48
C LEU A 2 4.18 41.36 16.30
N ARG A 3 5.37 40.75 16.35
CA ARG A 3 5.87 39.83 15.27
C ARG A 3 5.05 38.52 15.20
N ARG A 4 4.65 37.94 16.33
CA ARG A 4 3.81 36.71 16.35
C ARG A 4 2.38 36.93 15.86
N ALA A 5 1.84 38.15 15.97
CA ALA A 5 0.52 38.51 15.44
C ALA A 5 0.55 38.71 13.92
N GLY A 6 1.67 39.25 13.37
CA GLY A 6 1.89 39.40 11.93
C GLY A 6 2.04 38.03 11.22
N ASP A 7 2.82 37.12 11.79
CA ASP A 7 3.01 35.79 11.26
C ASP A 7 1.69 34.99 11.24
N ARG A 8 0.88 35.05 12.31
CA ARG A 8 -0.45 34.42 12.35
C ARG A 8 -1.43 35.00 11.32
N ARG A 9 -1.39 36.33 11.07
CA ARG A 9 -2.21 36.94 10.02
C ARG A 9 -1.76 36.57 8.62
N LEU A 10 -0.46 36.44 8.37
CA LEU A 10 0.09 35.99 7.10
C LEU A 10 -0.16 34.49 6.87
N GLU A 11 -0.07 33.67 7.91
CA GLU A 11 -0.50 32.25 7.87
C GLU A 11 -2.02 32.12 7.66
N GLN A 12 -2.82 32.94 8.33
CA GLN A 12 -4.25 32.97 8.16
C GLN A 12 -4.66 33.48 6.77
N GLN A 13 -3.96 34.50 6.22
CA GLN A 13 -4.17 34.97 4.84
C GLN A 13 -3.66 33.98 3.79
N ARG A 14 -2.59 33.20 4.07
CA ARG A 14 -2.18 32.07 3.23
C ARG A 14 -3.21 30.95 3.27
N ARG A 15 -3.79 30.61 4.43
CA ARG A 15 -4.90 29.67 4.57
C ARG A 15 -6.15 30.09 3.81
N TYR A 16 -6.48 31.38 3.75
CA TYR A 16 -7.61 31.91 2.95
C TYR A 16 -7.36 31.89 1.43
N ARG A 17 -6.09 31.70 0.99
CA ARG A 17 -5.75 31.55 -0.44
C ARG A 17 -5.61 30.09 -0.87
N MET A 18 -5.71 29.12 0.03
CA MET A 18 -5.57 27.70 -0.27
C MET A 18 -6.97 27.09 -0.26
N GLY A 19 -7.43 26.59 -1.40
CA GLY A 19 -8.70 25.88 -1.51
C GLY A 19 -8.80 24.72 -0.54
N ARG A 20 -10.02 24.42 -0.09
CA ARG A 20 -10.33 23.31 0.82
C ARG A 20 -9.89 21.98 0.23
N LEU A 21 -9.26 21.10 1.03
CA LEU A 21 -8.95 19.73 0.61
C LEU A 21 -10.22 18.87 0.69
N VAL A 22 -10.56 18.19 -0.40
CA VAL A 22 -11.67 17.24 -0.51
C VAL A 22 -11.10 15.87 -0.83
N VAL A 23 -11.01 15.01 0.17
CA VAL A 23 -10.57 13.62 0.01
C VAL A 23 -11.76 12.75 -0.38
N VAL A 24 -11.58 11.91 -1.40
CA VAL A 24 -12.61 10.96 -1.84
C VAL A 24 -12.02 9.56 -1.86
N SER A 25 -12.60 8.65 -1.09
CA SER A 25 -12.18 7.25 -1.05
C SER A 25 -13.38 6.31 -1.12
N ASN A 26 -13.13 5.06 -1.52
CA ASN A 26 -14.18 4.05 -1.54
C ASN A 26 -14.89 3.97 -0.18
N ARG A 27 -14.14 3.86 0.92
CA ARG A 27 -14.67 3.83 2.27
C ARG A 27 -14.04 4.94 3.11
N VAL A 28 -14.87 5.68 3.85
CA VAL A 28 -14.42 6.67 4.83
C VAL A 28 -14.10 5.97 6.16
N ALA A 29 -12.98 6.31 6.76
CA ALA A 29 -12.64 5.88 8.12
C ALA A 29 -13.12 6.95 9.11
N LEU A 30 -14.20 6.67 9.81
CA LEU A 30 -14.72 7.56 10.83
C LEU A 30 -13.84 7.55 12.10
N PRO A 31 -13.74 8.66 12.85
CA PRO A 31 -12.88 8.78 14.04
C PRO A 31 -13.10 7.70 15.11
N GLU A 32 -14.34 7.21 15.23
CA GLU A 32 -14.73 6.18 16.19
C GLU A 32 -14.34 4.76 15.76
N GLU A 33 -13.97 4.56 14.50
CA GLU A 33 -13.53 3.27 13.97
C GLU A 33 -12.05 3.02 14.32
N SER A 34 -11.79 2.22 15.34
CA SER A 34 -10.43 1.84 15.81
C SER A 34 -9.58 1.04 14.81
N ARG A 35 -10.01 0.93 13.54
CA ARG A 35 -9.44 0.06 12.50
C ARG A 35 -8.88 0.82 11.29
N ALA A 36 -8.54 2.10 11.43
CA ALA A 36 -7.96 2.85 10.32
C ALA A 36 -6.62 2.21 9.89
N GLY A 37 -6.54 1.75 8.64
CA GLY A 37 -5.28 1.32 8.01
C GLY A 37 -4.34 2.51 7.79
N GLY A 38 -3.08 2.25 7.45
CA GLY A 38 -2.06 3.29 7.29
C GLY A 38 -2.47 4.44 6.35
N LEU A 39 -3.18 4.15 5.24
CA LEU A 39 -3.72 5.19 4.35
C LEU A 39 -4.72 6.11 5.05
N ALA A 40 -5.66 5.54 5.81
CA ALA A 40 -6.69 6.33 6.49
C ALA A 40 -6.10 7.27 7.56
N ILE A 41 -5.07 6.81 8.28
CA ILE A 41 -4.32 7.64 9.22
C ILE A 41 -3.66 8.80 8.50
N ALA A 42 -3.01 8.53 7.37
CA ALA A 42 -2.36 9.53 6.53
C ALA A 42 -3.30 10.63 6.05
N LEU A 43 -4.46 10.23 5.56
CA LEU A 43 -5.47 11.16 5.05
C LEU A 43 -6.09 11.98 6.17
N LEU A 44 -6.34 11.38 7.34
CA LEU A 44 -6.79 12.10 8.53
C LEU A 44 -5.78 13.16 8.97
N ASP A 45 -4.50 12.84 8.97
CA ASP A 45 -3.46 13.79 9.39
C ASP A 45 -3.35 14.95 8.40
N ALA A 46 -3.43 14.69 7.08
CA ALA A 46 -3.51 15.74 6.06
C ALA A 46 -4.73 16.65 6.26
N LEU A 47 -5.90 16.07 6.52
CA LEU A 47 -7.14 16.82 6.76
C LEU A 47 -7.10 17.59 8.09
N ARG A 48 -6.45 17.08 9.13
CA ARG A 48 -6.28 17.80 10.41
C ARG A 48 -5.40 19.04 10.27
N GLU A 49 -4.38 18.97 9.42
CA GLU A 49 -3.45 20.09 9.20
C GLU A 49 -4.16 21.27 8.50
N ASP A 50 -4.94 21.02 7.43
CA ASP A 50 -5.53 22.06 6.58
C ASP A 50 -7.05 22.22 6.79
N GLY A 51 -7.73 21.27 7.40
CA GLY A 51 -9.19 21.14 7.38
C GLY A 51 -9.68 20.59 6.05
N GLY A 52 -10.94 20.22 5.97
CA GLY A 52 -11.50 19.79 4.70
C GLY A 52 -12.68 18.83 4.81
N LEU A 53 -12.97 18.17 3.69
CA LEU A 53 -14.06 17.21 3.53
C LEU A 53 -13.49 15.83 3.22
N TRP A 54 -14.02 14.80 3.89
CA TRP A 54 -13.79 13.40 3.50
C TRP A 54 -15.08 12.77 3.05
N PHE A 55 -15.18 12.43 1.77
CA PHE A 55 -16.36 11.87 1.15
C PHE A 55 -16.14 10.41 0.72
N GLY A 56 -17.16 9.56 0.92
CA GLY A 56 -17.13 8.18 0.44
C GLY A 56 -18.23 7.29 1.01
N TRP A 57 -18.10 5.97 0.80
CA TRP A 57 -19.04 4.99 1.33
C TRP A 57 -18.89 4.86 2.85
N SER A 58 -20.03 4.74 3.55
CA SER A 58 -20.10 4.56 5.01
C SER A 58 -19.63 3.16 5.50
N GLY A 59 -19.55 2.20 4.58
CA GLY A 59 -19.37 0.78 4.91
C GLY A 59 -20.67 0.06 5.26
N LYS A 60 -21.81 0.75 5.24
CA LYS A 60 -23.13 0.15 5.51
C LYS A 60 -23.84 -0.16 4.20
N ILE A 61 -24.63 -1.25 4.23
CA ILE A 61 -25.53 -1.64 3.15
C ILE A 61 -26.94 -1.31 3.62
N ASP A 62 -27.60 -0.41 2.88
CA ASP A 62 -29.02 -0.10 3.08
C ASP A 62 -29.84 -1.00 2.13
N PRO A 63 -30.76 -1.84 2.64
CA PRO A 63 -31.55 -2.73 1.77
C PRO A 63 -32.51 -1.99 0.84
N HIS A 64 -32.81 -0.70 1.07
CA HIS A 64 -33.87 0.02 0.37
C HIS A 64 -33.39 1.12 -0.56
N ALA A 65 -32.24 1.73 -0.31
CA ALA A 65 -31.80 2.87 -1.12
C ALA A 65 -30.29 3.11 -1.06
N SER A 66 -29.68 3.35 -2.23
CA SER A 66 -28.34 3.93 -2.32
C SER A 66 -28.38 5.45 -2.25
N GLY A 67 -27.30 6.03 -1.74
CA GLY A 67 -27.10 7.49 -1.77
C GLY A 67 -27.69 8.25 -0.60
N ARG A 68 -28.11 7.59 0.48
CA ARG A 68 -28.42 8.28 1.73
C ARG A 68 -27.13 8.83 2.33
N LEU A 69 -27.10 10.16 2.54
CA LEU A 69 -25.94 10.84 3.11
C LEU A 69 -26.01 10.89 4.63
N HIS A 70 -24.85 10.77 5.28
CA HIS A 70 -24.64 11.00 6.70
C HIS A 70 -23.47 11.96 6.85
N GLU A 71 -23.69 13.04 7.59
CA GLU A 71 -22.71 14.10 7.84
C GLU A 71 -22.29 14.06 9.31
N GLN A 72 -20.99 14.16 9.54
CA GLN A 72 -20.40 14.21 10.86
C GLN A 72 -19.24 15.20 10.86
N GLN A 73 -19.14 16.04 11.89
CA GLN A 73 -18.05 16.99 12.06
C GLN A 73 -17.12 16.52 13.18
N ASP A 74 -15.81 16.52 12.91
CA ASP A 74 -14.77 16.33 13.94
C ASP A 74 -13.69 17.40 13.78
N GLY A 75 -13.70 18.38 14.69
CA GLY A 75 -12.82 19.53 14.61
C GLY A 75 -13.05 20.34 13.33
N ASN A 76 -12.01 20.43 12.50
CA ASN A 76 -12.04 21.13 11.20
C ASN A 76 -12.28 20.19 10.00
N ILE A 77 -12.62 18.92 10.24
CA ILE A 77 -12.89 17.92 9.22
C ILE A 77 -14.38 17.64 9.16
N GLU A 78 -14.94 17.74 7.97
CA GLU A 78 -16.30 17.31 7.65
C GLU A 78 -16.23 15.90 7.03
N PHE A 79 -16.95 14.94 7.62
CA PHE A 79 -17.11 13.59 7.09
C PHE A 79 -18.47 13.47 6.46
N VAL A 80 -18.53 13.18 5.18
CA VAL A 80 -19.77 12.90 4.47
C VAL A 80 -19.72 11.49 3.93
N THR A 81 -20.57 10.63 4.45
CA THR A 81 -20.64 9.23 4.06
C THR A 81 -21.96 8.91 3.38
N MET A 82 -21.92 7.93 2.50
CA MET A 82 -23.05 7.48 1.69
C MET A 82 -23.25 5.98 1.87
N ASP A 83 -24.50 5.55 2.10
CA ASP A 83 -24.85 4.13 2.12
C ASP A 83 -25.02 3.60 0.69
N LEU A 84 -24.74 2.31 0.47
CA LEU A 84 -24.98 1.59 -0.78
C LEU A 84 -26.08 0.57 -0.61
N SER A 85 -26.84 0.29 -1.67
CA SER A 85 -27.75 -0.85 -1.69
C SER A 85 -26.97 -2.17 -1.76
N ALA A 86 -27.63 -3.28 -1.46
CA ALA A 86 -27.00 -4.60 -1.58
C ALA A 86 -26.57 -4.91 -3.01
N GLN A 87 -27.38 -4.50 -4.01
CA GLN A 87 -27.07 -4.69 -5.43
C GLN A 87 -25.90 -3.83 -5.87
N ASP A 88 -25.88 -2.53 -5.50
CA ASP A 88 -24.76 -1.65 -5.83
C ASP A 88 -23.45 -2.12 -5.19
N HIS A 89 -23.51 -2.60 -3.93
CA HIS A 89 -22.34 -3.18 -3.28
C HIS A 89 -21.86 -4.45 -4.00
N GLU A 90 -22.76 -5.33 -4.44
CA GLU A 90 -22.40 -6.54 -5.16
C GLU A 90 -21.78 -6.21 -6.52
N ASP A 91 -22.39 -5.36 -7.33
CA ASP A 91 -21.92 -5.09 -8.69
C ASP A 91 -20.64 -4.23 -8.70
N TYR A 92 -20.66 -3.14 -7.93
CA TYR A 92 -19.55 -2.19 -7.87
C TYR A 92 -18.33 -2.74 -7.12
N TYR A 93 -18.55 -3.20 -5.85
CA TYR A 93 -17.44 -3.54 -4.97
C TYR A 93 -16.99 -4.99 -5.14
N ASN A 94 -17.91 -5.95 -4.96
CA ASN A 94 -17.56 -7.38 -5.10
C ASN A 94 -17.31 -7.75 -6.56
N GLY A 95 -18.15 -7.31 -7.47
CA GLY A 95 -18.10 -7.58 -8.90
C GLY A 95 -16.92 -6.90 -9.57
N PHE A 96 -17.17 -5.73 -10.19
CA PHE A 96 -16.18 -5.13 -11.09
C PHE A 96 -14.88 -4.72 -10.35
N ALA A 97 -14.96 -4.08 -9.18
CA ALA A 97 -13.75 -3.66 -8.48
C ALA A 97 -12.90 -4.85 -8.01
N ASN A 98 -13.50 -5.90 -7.41
CA ASN A 98 -12.73 -6.96 -6.76
C ASN A 98 -12.61 -8.27 -7.55
N ARG A 99 -13.53 -8.60 -8.47
CA ARG A 99 -13.40 -9.76 -9.37
C ARG A 99 -12.76 -9.42 -10.71
N THR A 100 -12.82 -8.13 -11.14
CA THR A 100 -12.20 -7.73 -12.42
C THR A 100 -10.95 -6.87 -12.23
N LEU A 101 -11.07 -5.68 -11.62
CA LEU A 101 -9.93 -4.74 -11.53
C LEU A 101 -8.84 -5.22 -10.57
N TRP A 102 -9.20 -5.74 -9.40
CA TRP A 102 -8.19 -6.19 -8.43
C TRP A 102 -7.24 -7.26 -8.99
N PRO A 103 -7.72 -8.38 -9.55
CA PRO A 103 -6.81 -9.36 -10.14
C PRO A 103 -6.06 -8.80 -11.36
N LEU A 104 -6.69 -8.02 -12.23
CA LEU A 104 -6.03 -7.38 -13.37
C LEU A 104 -4.83 -6.54 -12.92
N LEU A 105 -5.05 -5.63 -11.95
CA LEU A 105 -4.03 -4.73 -11.43
C LEU A 105 -2.92 -5.49 -10.67
N HIS A 106 -3.20 -6.70 -10.16
CA HIS A 106 -2.22 -7.58 -9.55
C HIS A 106 -1.65 -8.66 -10.49
N PHE A 107 -1.84 -8.54 -11.81
CA PHE A 107 -1.30 -9.42 -12.84
C PHE A 107 -1.82 -10.87 -12.78
N ARG A 108 -3.01 -11.06 -12.23
CA ARG A 108 -3.69 -12.35 -12.12
C ARG A 108 -4.81 -12.45 -13.15
N MET A 109 -4.41 -12.46 -14.44
CA MET A 109 -5.36 -12.59 -15.56
C MET A 109 -6.18 -13.87 -15.48
N ASP A 110 -5.63 -14.91 -14.88
CA ASP A 110 -6.30 -16.19 -14.59
C ASP A 110 -7.51 -16.06 -13.65
N LEU A 111 -7.58 -14.98 -12.88
CA LEU A 111 -8.66 -14.69 -11.94
C LEU A 111 -9.55 -13.52 -12.38
N VAL A 112 -9.28 -12.91 -13.53
CA VAL A 112 -10.11 -11.80 -14.02
C VAL A 112 -11.45 -12.33 -14.50
N ASP A 113 -12.50 -11.91 -13.81
CA ASP A 113 -13.89 -12.19 -14.16
C ASP A 113 -14.54 -10.88 -14.63
N TYR A 114 -14.67 -10.72 -15.96
CA TYR A 114 -15.28 -9.55 -16.57
C TYR A 114 -16.75 -9.85 -16.91
N ASP A 115 -17.62 -9.10 -16.29
CA ASP A 115 -19.04 -9.13 -16.56
C ASP A 115 -19.55 -7.71 -16.88
N ARG A 116 -20.45 -7.61 -17.87
CA ARG A 116 -20.97 -6.31 -18.35
C ARG A 116 -21.88 -5.66 -17.32
N ASP A 117 -22.70 -6.43 -16.63
CA ASP A 117 -23.68 -5.90 -15.67
C ASP A 117 -22.94 -5.34 -14.44
N THR A 118 -21.91 -6.04 -13.96
CA THR A 118 -21.05 -5.55 -12.86
C THR A 118 -20.25 -4.31 -13.28
N TYR A 119 -19.82 -4.23 -14.55
CA TYR A 119 -19.21 -3.01 -15.09
C TYR A 119 -20.19 -1.84 -15.11
N GLU A 120 -21.43 -2.07 -15.54
CA GLU A 120 -22.49 -1.03 -15.51
C GLU A 120 -22.78 -0.60 -14.08
N GLY A 121 -22.91 -1.52 -13.12
CA GLY A 121 -23.06 -1.22 -11.72
C GLY A 121 -21.89 -0.38 -11.15
N TYR A 122 -20.66 -0.68 -11.57
CA TYR A 122 -19.49 0.13 -11.23
C TYR A 122 -19.60 1.58 -11.74
N GLN A 123 -20.12 1.78 -12.97
CA GLN A 123 -20.39 3.12 -13.51
C GLN A 123 -21.53 3.83 -12.77
N VAL A 124 -22.61 3.11 -12.45
CA VAL A 124 -23.76 3.65 -11.71
C VAL A 124 -23.36 4.18 -10.34
N VAL A 125 -22.58 3.42 -9.57
CA VAL A 125 -22.11 3.86 -8.25
C VAL A 125 -21.17 5.06 -8.36
N ASN A 126 -20.23 5.06 -9.33
CA ASN A 126 -19.38 6.23 -9.56
C ASN A 126 -20.20 7.47 -9.98
N ALA A 127 -21.26 7.30 -10.77
CA ALA A 127 -22.18 8.39 -11.14
C ALA A 127 -22.97 8.91 -9.92
N LEU A 128 -23.33 8.01 -8.99
CA LEU A 128 -23.95 8.37 -7.72
C LEU A 128 -23.00 9.18 -6.85
N PHE A 129 -21.74 8.74 -6.70
CA PHE A 129 -20.67 9.51 -6.02
C PHE A 129 -20.55 10.92 -6.64
N ALA A 130 -20.43 11.01 -7.95
CA ALA A 130 -20.33 12.30 -8.64
C ALA A 130 -21.56 13.19 -8.42
N GLY A 131 -22.76 12.61 -8.48
CA GLY A 131 -24.01 13.34 -8.28
C GLY A 131 -24.17 13.93 -6.87
N LYS A 132 -23.70 13.18 -5.86
CA LYS A 132 -23.74 13.64 -4.46
C LYS A 132 -22.63 14.61 -4.13
N LEU A 133 -21.41 14.39 -4.67
CA LEU A 133 -20.23 15.20 -4.37
C LEU A 133 -20.25 16.55 -5.13
N ALA A 134 -20.63 16.57 -6.41
CA ALA A 134 -20.52 17.78 -7.24
C ALA A 134 -21.19 19.03 -6.62
N PRO A 135 -22.42 18.96 -6.03
CA PRO A 135 -23.04 20.14 -5.39
C PRO A 135 -22.29 20.66 -4.16
N MET A 136 -21.41 19.86 -3.55
CA MET A 136 -20.63 20.22 -2.36
C MET A 136 -19.31 20.92 -2.72
N LEU A 137 -18.89 20.82 -3.98
CA LEU A 137 -17.59 21.32 -4.44
C LEU A 137 -17.63 22.81 -4.74
N ARG A 138 -16.52 23.50 -4.43
CA ARG A 138 -16.24 24.90 -4.73
C ARG A 138 -15.21 25.00 -5.84
N GLU A 139 -15.15 26.13 -6.53
CA GLU A 139 -14.19 26.31 -7.65
C GLU A 139 -12.72 26.26 -7.22
N ASP A 140 -12.42 26.63 -5.98
CA ASP A 140 -11.08 26.62 -5.39
C ASP A 140 -10.73 25.34 -4.63
N ASP A 141 -11.64 24.36 -4.52
CA ASP A 141 -11.36 23.08 -3.86
C ASP A 141 -10.25 22.29 -4.57
N LEU A 142 -9.51 21.49 -3.78
CA LEU A 142 -8.58 20.47 -4.25
C LEU A 142 -9.21 19.10 -4.00
N VAL A 143 -9.68 18.44 -5.03
CA VAL A 143 -10.28 17.10 -4.94
C VAL A 143 -9.18 16.07 -5.09
N TRP A 144 -9.06 15.14 -4.13
CA TRP A 144 -8.08 14.05 -4.14
C TRP A 144 -8.80 12.71 -4.06
N ILE A 145 -8.90 12.03 -5.20
CA ILE A 145 -9.59 10.75 -5.38
C ILE A 145 -8.62 9.61 -5.16
N HIS A 146 -9.03 8.61 -4.38
CA HIS A 146 -8.19 7.47 -4.02
C HIS A 146 -8.70 6.14 -4.57
N ASP A 147 -7.79 5.49 -5.29
CA ASP A 147 -7.77 4.09 -5.64
C ASP A 147 -8.76 3.64 -6.74
N TYR A 148 -8.55 2.44 -7.22
CA TYR A 148 -9.15 1.84 -8.43
C TYR A 148 -10.68 1.74 -8.41
N HIS A 149 -11.30 1.84 -7.25
CA HIS A 149 -12.76 1.86 -7.12
C HIS A 149 -13.40 3.09 -7.79
N LEU A 150 -12.66 4.19 -7.89
CA LEU A 150 -13.18 5.51 -8.25
C LEU A 150 -12.52 6.08 -9.53
N ILE A 151 -11.98 5.23 -10.40
CA ILE A 151 -11.32 5.69 -11.63
C ILE A 151 -12.25 6.56 -12.50
N PRO A 152 -13.55 6.25 -12.71
CA PRO A 152 -14.44 7.07 -13.55
C PRO A 152 -14.82 8.41 -12.93
N LEU A 153 -14.65 8.58 -11.61
CA LEU A 153 -15.23 9.71 -10.86
C LEU A 153 -14.81 11.07 -11.39
N ALA A 154 -13.51 11.24 -11.74
CA ALA A 154 -13.01 12.52 -12.26
C ALA A 154 -13.74 12.94 -13.55
N ARG A 155 -13.93 12.00 -14.49
CA ARG A 155 -14.69 12.26 -15.73
C ARG A 155 -16.12 12.65 -15.41
N LEU A 156 -16.78 11.90 -14.54
CA LEU A 156 -18.18 12.15 -14.17
C LEU A 156 -18.39 13.48 -13.45
N LEU A 157 -17.40 13.96 -12.69
CA LEU A 157 -17.40 15.30 -12.10
C LEU A 157 -17.23 16.38 -13.17
N ARG A 158 -16.32 16.18 -14.15
CA ARG A 158 -16.14 17.10 -15.27
C ARG A 158 -17.40 17.23 -16.12
N ASP A 159 -18.10 16.12 -16.38
CA ASP A 159 -19.35 16.12 -17.13
C ASP A 159 -20.47 16.89 -16.41
N ARG A 160 -20.36 17.08 -15.08
CA ARG A 160 -21.24 17.94 -14.25
C ARG A 160 -20.75 19.37 -14.11
N GLY A 161 -19.73 19.77 -14.87
CA GLY A 161 -19.23 21.15 -14.89
C GLY A 161 -18.27 21.49 -13.74
N VAL A 162 -17.78 20.52 -12.98
CA VAL A 162 -16.79 20.76 -11.92
C VAL A 162 -15.47 21.25 -12.52
N LYS A 163 -15.00 22.44 -12.07
CA LYS A 163 -13.79 23.10 -12.61
C LYS A 163 -12.59 23.04 -11.69
N CYS A 164 -12.79 22.79 -10.39
CA CYS A 164 -11.72 22.70 -9.41
C CYS A 164 -10.66 21.67 -9.81
N ARG A 165 -9.47 21.72 -9.17
CA ARG A 165 -8.40 20.76 -9.46
C ARG A 165 -8.73 19.39 -8.92
N ILE A 166 -8.56 18.36 -9.75
CA ILE A 166 -8.84 16.96 -9.42
C ILE A 166 -7.54 16.16 -9.56
N GLY A 167 -7.10 15.58 -8.45
CA GLY A 167 -6.04 14.58 -8.39
C GLY A 167 -6.60 13.18 -8.19
N PHE A 168 -5.93 12.19 -8.75
CA PHE A 168 -6.23 10.78 -8.56
C PHE A 168 -4.96 10.06 -8.10
N PHE A 169 -5.09 9.14 -7.13
CA PHE A 169 -3.97 8.33 -6.65
C PHE A 169 -4.29 6.84 -6.73
N LEU A 170 -3.48 6.08 -7.47
CA LEU A 170 -3.58 4.64 -7.58
C LEU A 170 -2.68 3.97 -6.52
N HIS A 171 -3.29 3.32 -5.52
CA HIS A 171 -2.55 2.65 -4.44
C HIS A 171 -2.07 1.24 -4.79
N VAL A 172 -2.70 0.62 -5.78
CA VAL A 172 -2.34 -0.70 -6.30
C VAL A 172 -1.36 -0.58 -7.47
N PRO A 173 -0.71 -1.68 -7.90
CA PRO A 173 0.22 -1.63 -9.03
C PRO A 173 -0.47 -1.21 -10.33
N MET A 174 0.25 -0.51 -11.20
CA MET A 174 -0.17 -0.32 -12.58
C MET A 174 0.25 -1.54 -13.41
N PRO A 175 -0.67 -2.22 -14.13
CA PRO A 175 -0.33 -3.35 -14.98
C PRO A 175 0.45 -2.90 -16.23
N SER A 176 1.02 -3.86 -16.98
CA SER A 176 1.56 -3.57 -18.30
C SER A 176 0.44 -3.13 -19.25
N SER A 177 0.81 -2.37 -20.27
CA SER A 177 -0.12 -1.84 -21.28
C SER A 177 -0.98 -2.94 -21.92
N ASP A 178 -0.39 -4.09 -22.24
CA ASP A 178 -1.10 -5.23 -22.84
C ASP A 178 -2.14 -5.83 -21.89
N LEU A 179 -1.80 -5.99 -20.59
CA LEU A 179 -2.74 -6.50 -19.60
C LEU A 179 -3.92 -5.55 -19.39
N LEU A 180 -3.65 -4.23 -19.34
CA LEU A 180 -4.73 -3.26 -19.21
C LEU A 180 -5.62 -3.23 -20.45
N ALA A 181 -5.03 -3.32 -21.65
CA ALA A 181 -5.74 -3.31 -22.92
C ALA A 181 -6.59 -4.58 -23.14
N ALA A 182 -6.29 -5.68 -22.45
CA ALA A 182 -7.10 -6.89 -22.47
C ALA A 182 -8.50 -6.69 -21.84
N LEU A 183 -8.66 -5.65 -21.01
CA LEU A 183 -9.96 -5.30 -20.42
C LEU A 183 -10.84 -4.61 -21.47
N PRO A 184 -12.07 -5.10 -21.78
CA PRO A 184 -12.93 -4.51 -22.80
C PRO A 184 -13.24 -3.02 -22.59
N SER A 185 -13.30 -2.58 -21.32
CA SER A 185 -13.62 -1.20 -20.93
C SER A 185 -12.36 -0.31 -20.70
N HIS A 186 -11.15 -0.74 -21.06
CA HIS A 186 -9.91 -0.07 -20.76
C HIS A 186 -9.86 1.40 -21.20
N GLN A 187 -10.42 1.74 -22.37
CA GLN A 187 -10.44 3.12 -22.87
C GLN A 187 -11.30 4.04 -21.99
N ARG A 188 -12.46 3.55 -21.52
CA ARG A 188 -13.32 4.31 -20.58
C ARG A 188 -12.66 4.52 -19.21
N LEU A 189 -11.85 3.56 -18.77
CA LEU A 189 -11.02 3.77 -17.57
C LEU A 189 -9.96 4.85 -17.83
N PHE A 190 -9.37 4.87 -19.01
CA PHE A 190 -8.40 5.90 -19.38
C PHE A 190 -9.05 7.31 -19.42
N ASP A 191 -10.28 7.45 -19.88
CA ASP A 191 -11.03 8.71 -19.81
C ASP A 191 -11.15 9.21 -18.37
N GLY A 192 -11.28 8.32 -17.39
CA GLY A 192 -11.26 8.66 -15.96
C GLY A 192 -9.93 9.26 -15.54
N PHE A 193 -8.83 8.60 -15.84
CA PHE A 193 -7.48 9.11 -15.53
C PHE A 193 -7.15 10.42 -16.24
N SER A 194 -7.44 10.51 -17.54
CA SER A 194 -7.14 11.70 -18.35
C SER A 194 -8.02 12.92 -18.03
N SER A 195 -9.09 12.73 -17.27
CA SER A 195 -9.95 13.80 -16.74
C SER A 195 -9.41 14.44 -15.45
N CYS A 196 -8.38 13.86 -14.83
CA CYS A 196 -7.67 14.43 -13.70
C CYS A 196 -6.68 15.52 -14.14
N ASP A 197 -6.25 16.39 -13.22
CA ASP A 197 -5.14 17.30 -13.43
C ASP A 197 -3.81 16.65 -13.04
N LEU A 198 -3.85 15.72 -12.06
CA LEU A 198 -2.70 14.93 -11.64
C LEU A 198 -3.12 13.48 -11.36
N VAL A 199 -2.36 12.53 -11.92
CA VAL A 199 -2.47 11.09 -11.60
C VAL A 199 -1.21 10.64 -10.85
N GLY A 200 -1.36 10.16 -9.62
CA GLY A 200 -0.28 9.67 -8.78
C GLY A 200 -0.18 8.15 -8.77
N PHE A 201 1.04 7.66 -8.77
CA PHE A 201 1.40 6.24 -8.68
C PHE A 201 2.36 5.99 -7.53
N GLN A 202 2.50 4.71 -7.13
CA GLN A 202 3.40 4.33 -6.05
C GLN A 202 4.87 4.33 -6.47
N THR A 203 5.17 3.98 -7.71
CA THR A 203 6.55 3.82 -8.19
C THR A 203 6.74 4.43 -9.58
N GLU A 204 8.00 4.76 -9.88
CA GLU A 204 8.41 5.18 -11.21
C GLU A 204 8.04 4.15 -12.30
N ARG A 205 8.14 2.85 -11.96
CA ARG A 205 7.76 1.80 -12.89
C ARG A 205 6.26 1.76 -13.18
N ASP A 206 5.42 2.13 -12.22
CA ASP A 206 3.98 2.25 -12.46
C ASP A 206 3.68 3.46 -13.37
N LEU A 207 4.37 4.57 -13.15
CA LEU A 207 4.31 5.74 -14.05
C LEU A 207 4.75 5.37 -15.48
N GLU A 208 5.89 4.68 -15.65
CA GLU A 208 6.37 4.21 -16.95
C GLU A 208 5.33 3.37 -17.67
N ARG A 209 4.73 2.38 -16.99
CA ARG A 209 3.67 1.53 -17.57
C ARG A 209 2.43 2.31 -17.97
N PHE A 210 2.05 3.30 -17.17
CA PHE A 210 0.94 4.17 -17.51
C PHE A 210 1.26 5.01 -18.76
N GLN A 211 2.47 5.56 -18.87
CA GLN A 211 2.89 6.29 -20.07
C GLN A 211 2.97 5.39 -21.31
N ASP A 212 3.42 4.14 -21.14
CA ASP A 212 3.43 3.16 -22.24
C ASP A 212 1.99 2.83 -22.69
N TYR A 213 1.05 2.68 -21.75
CA TYR A 213 -0.35 2.50 -22.07
C TYR A 213 -0.91 3.70 -22.87
N VAL A 214 -0.62 4.94 -22.43
CA VAL A 214 -1.07 6.15 -23.15
C VAL A 214 -0.59 6.17 -24.60
N ARG A 215 0.67 5.78 -24.84
CA ARG A 215 1.26 5.76 -26.20
C ARG A 215 0.68 4.66 -27.07
N LEU A 216 0.48 3.45 -26.52
CA LEU A 216 0.17 2.25 -27.29
C LEU A 216 -1.33 2.03 -27.49
N PHE A 217 -2.14 2.30 -26.48
CA PHE A 217 -3.56 1.96 -26.44
C PHE A 217 -4.49 3.11 -26.05
N GLY A 218 -3.98 4.11 -25.32
CA GLY A 218 -4.77 5.24 -24.85
C GLY A 218 -5.09 6.29 -25.92
N GLY A 219 -4.46 6.19 -27.09
CA GLY A 219 -4.62 7.16 -28.19
C GLY A 219 -4.11 8.57 -27.86
N GLY A 220 -3.42 8.75 -26.75
CA GLY A 220 -2.83 10.00 -26.29
C GLY A 220 -1.36 10.12 -26.63
N ARG A 221 -0.70 11.16 -26.10
CA ARG A 221 0.72 11.41 -26.29
C ARG A 221 1.41 11.69 -24.97
N VAL A 222 2.65 11.25 -24.82
CA VAL A 222 3.55 11.69 -23.76
C VAL A 222 4.37 12.84 -24.32
N ILE A 223 4.10 14.08 -23.85
CA ILE A 223 4.77 15.29 -24.30
C ILE A 223 6.18 15.32 -23.72
N GLU A 224 6.28 15.13 -22.41
CA GLU A 224 7.51 14.96 -21.66
C GLU A 224 7.24 14.04 -20.47
N ARG A 225 8.28 13.65 -19.73
CA ARG A 225 8.08 12.81 -18.56
C ARG A 225 7.12 13.47 -17.56
N GLY A 226 6.02 12.80 -17.27
CA GLY A 226 5.00 13.29 -16.34
C GLY A 226 4.03 14.33 -16.92
N LEU A 227 4.16 14.74 -18.19
CA LEU A 227 3.18 15.57 -18.89
C LEU A 227 2.60 14.81 -20.08
N LEU A 228 1.29 14.59 -20.07
CA LEU A 228 0.58 13.79 -21.05
C LEU A 228 -0.53 14.61 -21.72
N GLU A 229 -0.92 14.16 -22.90
CA GLU A 229 -2.04 14.71 -23.66
C GLU A 229 -3.00 13.58 -24.02
N ALA A 230 -4.26 13.74 -23.65
CA ALA A 230 -5.34 12.82 -23.99
C ALA A 230 -5.77 12.95 -25.47
N PRO A 231 -6.52 11.99 -26.04
CA PRO A 231 -7.01 12.05 -27.43
C PRO A 231 -7.82 13.31 -27.75
N ASN A 232 -8.51 13.89 -26.77
CA ASN A 232 -9.29 15.11 -26.90
C ASN A 232 -8.44 16.40 -26.77
N GLY A 233 -7.12 16.29 -26.72
CA GLY A 233 -6.20 17.42 -26.60
C GLY A 233 -6.01 17.96 -25.17
N ARG A 234 -6.72 17.39 -24.16
CA ARG A 234 -6.54 17.79 -22.76
C ARG A 234 -5.17 17.35 -22.25
N ARG A 235 -4.45 18.30 -21.64
CA ARG A 235 -3.18 18.00 -20.97
C ARG A 235 -3.41 17.74 -19.48
N PHE A 236 -2.68 16.75 -18.94
CA PHE A 236 -2.71 16.37 -17.54
C PHE A 236 -1.34 15.87 -17.09
N ARG A 237 -1.09 15.87 -15.80
CA ARG A 237 0.18 15.40 -15.22
C ARG A 237 0.03 14.00 -14.63
N ALA A 238 1.14 13.27 -14.62
CA ALA A 238 1.27 12.01 -13.90
C ALA A 238 2.64 11.94 -13.22
N GLY A 239 2.72 11.33 -12.03
CA GLY A 239 3.96 11.26 -11.25
C GLY A 239 3.99 10.08 -10.30
N ALA A 240 5.19 9.72 -9.83
CA ALA A 240 5.39 8.74 -8.77
C ALA A 240 5.52 9.44 -7.42
N PHE A 241 4.71 9.03 -6.47
CA PHE A 241 4.66 9.54 -5.09
C PHE A 241 4.57 8.34 -4.15
N PRO A 242 5.70 7.76 -3.70
CA PRO A 242 5.69 6.57 -2.85
C PRO A 242 5.06 6.86 -1.49
N ILE A 243 3.91 6.23 -1.19
CA ILE A 243 3.27 6.38 0.13
C ILE A 243 4.15 5.79 1.23
N SER A 244 4.17 6.42 2.39
CA SER A 244 4.96 5.99 3.53
C SER A 244 4.12 5.89 4.81
N ILE A 245 4.77 5.90 5.97
CA ILE A 245 4.19 5.76 7.31
C ILE A 245 4.67 6.90 8.20
N ASP A 246 3.98 7.12 9.32
CA ASP A 246 4.51 7.95 10.41
C ASP A 246 5.59 7.16 11.16
N THR A 247 6.82 7.26 10.68
CA THR A 247 7.96 6.48 11.19
C THR A 247 8.24 6.75 12.68
N PRO A 248 8.26 7.99 13.18
CA PRO A 248 8.44 8.28 14.61
C PRO A 248 7.34 7.65 15.46
N ARG A 249 6.09 7.77 15.03
CA ARG A 249 4.94 7.23 15.77
C ARG A 249 4.95 5.71 15.84
N ILE A 250 5.29 5.04 14.75
CA ILE A 250 5.43 3.57 14.72
C ILE A 250 6.55 3.12 15.68
N ALA A 251 7.70 3.78 15.66
CA ALA A 251 8.83 3.47 16.55
C ALA A 251 8.44 3.66 18.03
N GLU A 252 7.69 4.71 18.35
CA GLU A 252 7.18 4.95 19.70
C GLU A 252 6.18 3.87 20.14
N LEU A 253 5.16 3.58 19.31
CA LEU A 253 4.17 2.54 19.58
C LEU A 253 4.83 1.18 19.80
N ALA A 254 5.87 0.85 19.03
CA ALA A 254 6.59 -0.41 19.17
C ALA A 254 7.35 -0.51 20.51
N ARG A 255 7.95 0.58 20.97
CA ARG A 255 8.60 0.65 22.29
C ARG A 255 7.59 0.50 23.43
N GLU A 256 6.48 1.23 23.39
CA GLU A 256 5.41 1.12 24.37
C GLU A 256 4.76 -0.28 24.38
N ALA A 257 4.62 -0.88 23.21
CA ALA A 257 3.99 -2.19 23.06
C ALA A 257 4.81 -3.33 23.68
N ALA A 258 6.12 -3.20 23.79
CA ALA A 258 6.99 -4.21 24.40
C ALA A 258 6.57 -4.58 25.83
N ALA A 259 6.01 -3.63 26.57
CA ALA A 259 5.52 -3.84 27.93
C ALA A 259 4.08 -4.42 28.00
N LYS A 260 3.34 -4.46 26.88
CA LYS A 260 1.93 -4.90 26.85
C LYS A 260 1.79 -6.41 27.10
N PRO A 261 0.73 -6.84 27.82
CA PRO A 261 0.52 -8.26 28.16
C PRO A 261 0.50 -9.19 26.95
N GLY A 262 -0.09 -8.77 25.81
CA GLY A 262 -0.15 -9.56 24.58
C GLY A 262 1.21 -9.84 23.97
N VAL A 263 2.10 -8.85 23.98
CA VAL A 263 3.47 -8.96 23.46
C VAL A 263 4.33 -9.82 24.40
N LYS A 264 4.22 -9.63 25.71
CA LYS A 264 4.89 -10.45 26.72
C LYS A 264 4.47 -11.92 26.63
N ARG A 265 3.17 -12.20 26.46
CA ARG A 265 2.68 -13.59 26.28
C ARG A 265 3.28 -14.22 25.01
N LEU A 266 3.33 -13.49 23.89
CA LEU A 266 3.98 -14.01 22.68
C LEU A 266 5.44 -14.31 22.95
N MET A 267 6.20 -13.38 23.52
CA MET A 267 7.62 -13.55 23.86
C MET A 267 7.83 -14.78 24.76
N SER A 268 7.08 -14.93 25.86
CA SER A 268 7.19 -16.08 26.75
C SER A 268 6.88 -17.40 26.04
N SER A 269 5.91 -17.40 25.13
CA SER A 269 5.52 -18.60 24.37
C SER A 269 6.55 -19.06 23.33
N LEU A 270 7.54 -18.22 23.01
CA LEU A 270 8.65 -18.56 22.13
C LEU A 270 9.76 -19.35 22.86
N SER A 271 9.78 -19.33 24.20
CA SER A 271 10.76 -20.08 25.01
C SER A 271 12.23 -19.84 24.57
N GLY A 272 12.56 -18.55 24.32
CA GLY A 272 13.89 -18.15 23.85
C GLY A 272 14.16 -18.31 22.35
N ARG A 273 13.22 -18.84 21.59
CA ARG A 273 13.34 -19.01 20.14
C ARG A 273 13.11 -17.68 19.41
N ALA A 274 13.74 -17.54 18.26
CA ALA A 274 13.51 -16.40 17.38
C ALA A 274 12.10 -16.44 16.75
N LEU A 275 11.60 -15.26 16.35
CA LEU A 275 10.33 -15.09 15.68
C LEU A 275 10.57 -14.65 14.23
N ALA A 276 10.00 -15.37 13.26
CA ALA A 276 9.70 -14.84 11.93
C ALA A 276 8.25 -14.38 11.89
N ILE A 277 7.97 -13.23 11.28
CA ILE A 277 6.62 -12.70 11.22
C ILE A 277 6.22 -12.32 9.80
N GLY A 278 5.00 -12.72 9.41
CA GLY A 278 4.29 -12.23 8.24
C GLY A 278 2.93 -11.65 8.67
N VAL A 279 2.59 -10.48 8.19
CA VAL A 279 1.30 -9.83 8.45
C VAL A 279 0.73 -9.32 7.15
N ASP A 280 -0.36 -9.92 6.70
CA ASP A 280 -1.06 -9.53 5.48
C ASP A 280 -2.55 -9.82 5.65
N ARG A 281 -3.39 -9.13 4.90
CA ARG A 281 -4.77 -9.61 4.70
C ARG A 281 -4.70 -10.96 3.97
N LEU A 282 -5.68 -11.81 4.22
CA LEU A 282 -5.84 -13.03 3.42
C LEU A 282 -6.16 -12.62 1.97
N ASP A 283 -5.15 -12.69 1.10
CA ASP A 283 -5.22 -12.21 -0.28
C ASP A 283 -4.20 -12.98 -1.14
N TYR A 284 -4.61 -13.46 -2.30
CA TYR A 284 -3.77 -14.24 -3.20
C TYR A 284 -2.58 -13.44 -3.76
N SER A 285 -2.68 -12.10 -3.81
CA SER A 285 -1.56 -11.25 -4.26
C SER A 285 -0.39 -11.23 -3.27
N LYS A 286 -0.61 -11.67 -2.03
CA LYS A 286 0.38 -11.58 -0.93
C LYS A 286 1.37 -12.74 -0.87
N GLY A 287 1.23 -13.77 -1.72
CA GLY A 287 2.19 -14.88 -1.80
C GLY A 287 2.26 -15.70 -0.51
N LEU A 288 1.11 -15.89 0.16
CA LEU A 288 1.06 -16.59 1.42
C LEU A 288 1.40 -18.09 1.27
N PRO A 289 0.84 -18.83 0.29
CA PRO A 289 1.22 -20.22 0.07
C PRO A 289 2.71 -20.40 -0.23
N GLU A 290 3.27 -19.53 -1.07
CA GLU A 290 4.69 -19.53 -1.44
C GLU A 290 5.56 -19.30 -0.21
N ARG A 291 5.17 -18.37 0.67
CA ARG A 291 5.86 -18.08 1.94
C ARG A 291 5.88 -19.29 2.87
N PHE A 292 4.77 -20.02 3.01
CA PHE A 292 4.70 -21.24 3.80
C PHE A 292 5.57 -22.35 3.22
N LYS A 293 5.51 -22.55 1.89
CA LYS A 293 6.34 -23.55 1.18
C LYS A 293 7.83 -23.21 1.31
N ALA A 294 8.21 -21.93 1.19
CA ALA A 294 9.58 -21.48 1.38
C ALA A 294 10.06 -21.71 2.83
N PHE A 295 9.21 -21.47 3.83
CA PHE A 295 9.54 -21.79 5.22
C PHE A 295 9.70 -23.30 5.45
N ALA A 296 8.86 -24.13 4.83
CA ALA A 296 9.03 -25.58 4.86
C ALA A 296 10.36 -26.03 4.23
N ASN A 297 10.75 -25.41 3.11
CA ASN A 297 12.05 -25.67 2.46
C ASN A 297 13.21 -25.24 3.36
N TYR A 298 13.12 -24.10 4.04
CA TYR A 298 14.08 -23.70 5.07
C TYR A 298 14.26 -24.80 6.14
N LEU A 299 13.18 -25.29 6.72
CA LEU A 299 13.21 -26.34 7.74
C LEU A 299 13.80 -27.66 7.22
N LYS A 300 13.57 -27.98 5.94
CA LYS A 300 14.11 -29.19 5.28
C LYS A 300 15.62 -29.06 5.03
N ARG A 301 16.07 -27.92 4.48
CA ARG A 301 17.45 -27.70 4.02
C ARG A 301 18.41 -27.35 5.16
N TYR A 302 17.91 -26.78 6.25
CA TYR A 302 18.71 -26.35 7.40
C TYR A 302 18.28 -27.07 8.70
N PRO A 303 18.43 -28.42 8.77
CA PRO A 303 17.99 -29.19 9.92
C PRO A 303 18.62 -28.74 11.25
N GLN A 304 19.85 -28.19 11.21
CA GLN A 304 20.54 -27.65 12.39
C GLN A 304 19.88 -26.38 12.96
N GLN A 305 19.02 -25.71 12.21
CA GLN A 305 18.27 -24.52 12.66
C GLN A 305 16.82 -24.86 13.08
N ARG A 306 16.38 -26.11 12.99
CA ARG A 306 15.08 -26.52 13.50
C ARG A 306 15.01 -26.28 15.01
N GLY A 307 13.82 -25.94 15.49
CA GLY A 307 13.63 -25.57 16.89
C GLY A 307 14.13 -24.19 17.28
N GLN A 308 14.83 -23.45 16.41
CA GLN A 308 15.38 -22.12 16.71
C GLN A 308 14.49 -20.97 16.26
N LEU A 309 13.54 -21.20 15.32
CA LEU A 309 12.68 -20.19 14.72
C LEU A 309 11.23 -20.64 14.68
N THR A 310 10.32 -19.81 15.16
CA THR A 310 8.88 -19.96 14.98
C THR A 310 8.37 -18.94 13.99
N PHE A 311 7.59 -19.36 13.00
CA PHE A 311 6.95 -18.48 12.02
C PHE A 311 5.51 -18.16 12.46
N LEU A 312 5.22 -16.90 12.72
CA LEU A 312 3.88 -16.38 12.98
C LEU A 312 3.34 -15.69 11.71
N GLN A 313 2.30 -16.27 11.11
CA GLN A 313 1.55 -15.60 10.04
C GLN A 313 0.22 -15.11 10.59
N ILE A 314 0.01 -13.80 10.52
CA ILE A 314 -1.27 -13.14 10.80
C ILE A 314 -1.93 -12.81 9.47
N ALA A 315 -3.09 -13.41 9.19
CA ALA A 315 -3.82 -13.21 7.94
C ALA A 315 -5.32 -13.06 8.18
N PRO A 316 -5.78 -11.89 8.65
CA PRO A 316 -7.21 -11.68 8.86
C PRO A 316 -7.98 -11.84 7.55
N VAL A 317 -9.13 -12.47 7.65
CA VAL A 317 -10.03 -12.72 6.52
C VAL A 317 -10.51 -11.37 5.97
N SER A 318 -10.39 -11.19 4.67
CA SER A 318 -10.94 -10.08 3.90
C SER A 318 -11.77 -10.64 2.74
N ARG A 319 -12.82 -9.91 2.31
CA ARG A 319 -13.62 -10.28 1.13
C ARG A 319 -14.16 -11.73 1.18
N GLY A 320 -14.66 -12.16 2.33
CA GLY A 320 -15.08 -13.57 2.58
C GLY A 320 -16.19 -14.10 1.65
N GLY A 321 -16.88 -13.22 0.90
CA GLY A 321 -17.86 -13.60 -0.12
C GLY A 321 -17.26 -14.17 -1.41
N VAL A 322 -15.98 -13.95 -1.69
CA VAL A 322 -15.28 -14.35 -2.92
C VAL A 322 -14.68 -15.74 -2.75
N ALA A 323 -14.94 -16.65 -3.72
CA ALA A 323 -14.58 -18.08 -3.63
C ALA A 323 -13.06 -18.31 -3.49
N GLU A 324 -12.24 -17.56 -4.23
CA GLU A 324 -10.80 -17.66 -4.26
C GLU A 324 -10.16 -17.40 -2.89
N TYR A 325 -10.75 -16.52 -2.10
CA TYR A 325 -10.26 -16.24 -0.74
C TYR A 325 -10.61 -17.37 0.24
N ARG A 326 -11.75 -18.05 0.04
CA ARG A 326 -12.09 -19.26 0.83
C ARG A 326 -11.16 -20.42 0.49
N GLN A 327 -10.85 -20.61 -0.80
CA GLN A 327 -9.91 -21.64 -1.25
C GLN A 327 -8.51 -21.36 -0.68
N LEU A 328 -8.02 -20.13 -0.78
CA LEU A 328 -6.73 -19.71 -0.22
C LEU A 328 -6.65 -20.00 1.27
N ARG A 329 -7.72 -19.72 2.02
CA ARG A 329 -7.78 -20.02 3.45
C ARG A 329 -7.59 -21.52 3.71
N GLY A 330 -8.32 -22.37 3.00
CA GLY A 330 -8.20 -23.83 3.12
C GLY A 330 -6.79 -24.32 2.78
N GLU A 331 -6.16 -23.78 1.73
CA GLU A 331 -4.77 -24.12 1.38
C GLU A 331 -3.79 -23.77 2.52
N LEU A 332 -3.92 -22.58 3.12
CA LEU A 332 -3.03 -22.18 4.22
C LEU A 332 -3.24 -23.00 5.49
N GLU A 333 -4.49 -23.35 5.83
CA GLU A 333 -4.81 -24.23 6.94
C GLU A 333 -4.17 -25.61 6.72
N GLN A 334 -4.27 -26.17 5.50
CA GLN A 334 -3.66 -27.44 5.13
C GLN A 334 -2.11 -27.38 5.17
N LEU A 335 -1.51 -26.32 4.59
CA LEU A 335 -0.04 -26.13 4.60
C LEU A 335 0.49 -26.00 6.02
N SER A 336 -0.19 -25.23 6.89
CA SER A 336 0.17 -25.08 8.29
C SER A 336 0.14 -26.42 9.02
N GLY A 337 -0.94 -27.18 8.84
CA GLY A 337 -1.09 -28.52 9.42
C GLY A 337 -0.01 -29.48 8.93
N HIS A 338 0.28 -29.50 7.64
CA HIS A 338 1.31 -30.35 7.05
C HIS A 338 2.73 -30.02 7.56
N ILE A 339 3.08 -28.73 7.62
CA ILE A 339 4.40 -28.29 8.11
C ILE A 339 4.54 -28.65 9.59
N ASN A 340 3.53 -28.38 10.40
CA ASN A 340 3.56 -28.68 11.82
C ASN A 340 3.60 -30.21 12.06
N GLY A 341 2.79 -30.98 11.37
CA GLY A 341 2.79 -32.45 11.49
C GLY A 341 4.14 -33.09 11.12
N ARG A 342 4.90 -32.44 10.22
CA ARG A 342 6.20 -32.96 9.75
C ARG A 342 7.37 -32.54 10.62
N PHE A 343 7.36 -31.32 11.19
CA PHE A 343 8.54 -30.70 11.79
C PHE A 343 8.36 -30.31 13.24
N ALA A 344 7.15 -30.34 13.81
CA ALA A 344 6.92 -29.99 15.20
C ALA A 344 7.62 -30.97 16.15
N GLU A 345 8.03 -30.44 17.28
CA GLU A 345 8.51 -31.16 18.44
C GLU A 345 7.56 -30.94 19.62
N PRO A 346 7.58 -31.75 20.68
CA PRO A 346 6.65 -31.61 21.80
C PRO A 346 6.61 -30.21 22.43
N ASP A 347 7.74 -29.48 22.39
CA ASP A 347 7.90 -28.14 22.96
C ASP A 347 7.97 -27.05 21.89
N TRP A 348 7.81 -27.37 20.59
CA TRP A 348 7.97 -26.42 19.49
C TRP A 348 6.98 -26.64 18.34
N THR A 349 6.23 -25.60 18.00
CA THR A 349 5.37 -25.54 16.83
C THR A 349 5.97 -24.59 15.79
N PRO A 350 6.41 -25.08 14.62
CA PRO A 350 7.08 -24.29 13.58
C PRO A 350 6.26 -23.13 13.06
N VAL A 351 4.97 -23.37 12.76
CA VAL A 351 4.07 -22.39 12.14
C VAL A 351 2.89 -22.10 13.06
N ARG A 352 2.69 -20.81 13.36
CA ARG A 352 1.50 -20.28 14.03
C ARG A 352 0.72 -19.46 13.03
N TYR A 353 -0.41 -19.98 12.55
CA TYR A 353 -1.29 -19.33 11.60
C TYR A 353 -2.52 -18.75 12.31
N VAL A 354 -2.79 -17.43 12.10
CA VAL A 354 -3.83 -16.70 12.85
C VAL A 354 -4.68 -15.87 11.91
N ASN A 355 -6.00 -16.15 11.87
CA ASN A 355 -6.99 -15.48 11.02
C ASN A 355 -7.78 -14.37 11.74
N ARG A 356 -7.15 -13.58 12.58
CA ARG A 356 -7.82 -12.49 13.30
C ARG A 356 -7.06 -11.20 13.22
N ASN A 357 -7.77 -10.08 13.34
CA ASN A 357 -7.17 -8.76 13.48
C ASN A 357 -6.54 -8.58 14.86
N TYR A 358 -5.44 -7.83 14.88
CA TYR A 358 -4.85 -7.30 16.10
C TYR A 358 -4.86 -5.76 16.04
N PRO A 359 -4.98 -5.07 17.19
CA PRO A 359 -4.77 -3.63 17.24
C PRO A 359 -3.37 -3.27 16.70
N HIS A 360 -3.27 -2.17 15.97
CA HIS A 360 -2.02 -1.71 15.35
C HIS A 360 -0.87 -1.62 16.36
N ALA A 361 -1.14 -1.04 17.55
CA ALA A 361 -0.17 -1.00 18.64
C ALA A 361 0.28 -2.37 19.17
N THR A 362 -0.47 -3.45 18.94
CA THR A 362 -0.03 -4.81 19.28
C THR A 362 0.86 -5.37 18.17
N LEU A 363 0.49 -5.12 16.92
CA LEU A 363 1.29 -5.54 15.75
C LEU A 363 2.67 -4.91 15.77
N THR A 364 2.79 -3.63 16.10
CA THR A 364 4.11 -2.97 16.19
C THR A 364 5.01 -3.62 17.25
N GLY A 365 4.43 -4.09 18.37
CA GLY A 365 5.16 -4.87 19.37
C GLY A 365 5.59 -6.25 18.86
N PHE A 366 4.78 -6.91 18.03
CA PHE A 366 5.15 -8.18 17.40
C PHE A 366 6.26 -7.97 16.36
N TYR A 367 6.20 -6.90 15.56
CA TYR A 367 7.29 -6.54 14.64
C TYR A 367 8.60 -6.32 15.39
N ARG A 368 8.56 -5.61 16.53
CA ARG A 368 9.75 -5.36 17.36
C ARG A 368 10.40 -6.63 17.91
N LEU A 369 9.61 -7.65 18.25
CA LEU A 369 10.09 -8.94 18.72
C LEU A 369 10.69 -9.81 17.61
N ALA A 370 10.32 -9.56 16.36
CA ALA A 370 10.63 -10.47 15.27
C ALA A 370 12.07 -10.27 14.75
N LYS A 371 12.85 -11.36 14.72
CA LYS A 371 14.17 -11.39 14.12
C LYS A 371 14.11 -11.38 12.59
N VAL A 372 13.02 -11.89 12.00
CA VAL A 372 12.84 -11.96 10.55
C VAL A 372 11.45 -11.44 10.18
N GLY A 373 11.40 -10.41 9.33
CA GLY A 373 10.16 -9.95 8.70
C GLY A 373 10.00 -10.58 7.32
N LEU A 374 8.89 -11.28 7.08
CA LEU A 374 8.60 -11.93 5.82
C LEU A 374 7.52 -11.15 5.05
N VAL A 375 7.93 -10.33 4.09
CA VAL A 375 7.06 -9.54 3.23
C VAL A 375 7.31 -9.93 1.78
N THR A 376 6.63 -10.97 1.33
CA THR A 376 6.89 -11.64 0.06
C THR A 376 5.68 -11.67 -0.89
N PRO A 377 5.02 -10.51 -1.16
CA PRO A 377 3.88 -10.50 -2.07
C PRO A 377 4.30 -10.89 -3.49
N LEU A 378 3.39 -11.53 -4.23
CA LEU A 378 3.55 -11.79 -5.66
C LEU A 378 3.45 -10.49 -6.47
N ARG A 379 2.63 -9.55 -5.97
CA ARG A 379 2.51 -8.18 -6.47
C ARG A 379 1.89 -7.28 -5.40
N ASP A 380 2.45 -6.09 -5.22
CA ASP A 380 1.89 -5.07 -4.33
C ASP A 380 2.27 -3.66 -4.79
N GLY A 381 1.38 -2.69 -4.63
CA GLY A 381 1.66 -1.29 -4.98
C GLY A 381 2.80 -0.71 -4.16
N MET A 382 2.71 -0.81 -2.83
CA MET A 382 3.75 -0.36 -1.90
C MET A 382 4.11 -1.44 -0.89
N ASN A 383 3.18 -1.90 -0.08
CA ASN A 383 3.30 -2.73 1.12
C ASN A 383 3.84 -1.96 2.34
N LEU A 384 2.94 -1.34 3.08
CA LEU A 384 3.30 -0.56 4.27
C LEU A 384 3.82 -1.44 5.43
N VAL A 385 3.45 -2.73 5.48
CA VAL A 385 3.95 -3.66 6.51
C VAL A 385 5.47 -3.77 6.48
N ALA A 386 6.09 -3.74 5.29
CA ALA A 386 7.55 -3.72 5.17
C ALA A 386 8.16 -2.48 5.84
N LYS A 387 7.53 -1.31 5.66
CA LYS A 387 7.95 -0.04 6.27
C LYS A 387 7.71 -0.04 7.78
N GLU A 388 6.53 -0.53 8.22
CA GLU A 388 6.18 -0.66 9.64
C GLU A 388 7.12 -1.63 10.37
N PHE A 389 7.49 -2.75 9.75
CA PHE A 389 8.47 -3.69 10.31
C PHE A 389 9.80 -2.97 10.59
N VAL A 390 10.35 -2.25 9.61
CA VAL A 390 11.60 -1.51 9.76
C VAL A 390 11.51 -0.44 10.85
N ALA A 391 10.41 0.32 10.88
CA ALA A 391 10.21 1.40 11.85
C ALA A 391 10.06 0.89 13.29
N ALA A 392 9.51 -0.32 13.45
CA ALA A 392 9.26 -0.92 14.77
C ALA A 392 10.50 -1.55 15.43
N GLN A 393 11.60 -1.76 14.68
CA GLN A 393 12.76 -2.50 15.18
C GLN A 393 13.52 -1.79 16.30
N ASP A 394 14.27 -2.60 17.09
CA ASP A 394 15.23 -2.09 18.05
C ASP A 394 16.53 -1.69 17.35
N ALA A 395 17.03 -0.49 17.59
CA ALA A 395 18.29 -0.03 17.02
C ALA A 395 19.49 -0.87 17.45
N GLU A 396 19.44 -1.43 18.68
CA GLU A 396 20.52 -2.23 19.25
C GLU A 396 20.51 -3.68 18.74
N ASP A 397 19.33 -4.23 18.42
CA ASP A 397 19.19 -5.60 17.92
C ASP A 397 18.08 -5.69 16.85
N PRO A 398 18.25 -5.04 15.68
CA PRO A 398 17.22 -5.03 14.66
C PRO A 398 17.09 -6.38 13.99
N GLY A 399 15.85 -6.74 13.61
CA GLY A 399 15.56 -7.88 12.75
C GLY A 399 15.93 -7.61 11.29
N VAL A 400 15.85 -8.65 10.48
CA VAL A 400 16.15 -8.64 9.04
C VAL A 400 14.83 -8.69 8.26
N LEU A 401 14.65 -7.76 7.32
CA LEU A 401 13.50 -7.77 6.40
C LEU A 401 13.83 -8.60 5.15
N LEU A 402 13.03 -9.64 4.88
CA LEU A 402 12.97 -10.31 3.59
C LEU A 402 11.85 -9.67 2.78
N LEU A 403 12.18 -9.17 1.59
CA LEU A 403 11.26 -8.35 0.80
C LEU A 403 11.20 -8.79 -0.65
N SER A 404 9.97 -8.98 -1.16
CA SER A 404 9.75 -9.24 -2.58
C SER A 404 10.10 -8.03 -3.45
N PRO A 405 10.83 -8.20 -4.59
CA PRO A 405 11.08 -7.13 -5.55
C PRO A 405 9.81 -6.63 -6.25
N PHE A 406 8.68 -7.32 -6.04
CA PHE A 406 7.38 -7.00 -6.62
C PHE A 406 6.51 -6.13 -5.70
N ALA A 407 7.00 -5.77 -4.51
CA ALA A 407 6.45 -4.72 -3.67
C ALA A 407 7.09 -3.36 -3.99
N GLY A 408 6.32 -2.29 -4.04
CA GLY A 408 6.85 -0.94 -4.26
C GLY A 408 7.90 -0.54 -3.22
N ALA A 409 7.72 -0.96 -1.97
CA ALA A 409 8.67 -0.73 -0.86
C ALA A 409 10.10 -1.21 -1.15
N ALA A 410 10.29 -2.20 -2.03
CA ALA A 410 11.60 -2.68 -2.43
C ALA A 410 12.43 -1.63 -3.20
N ARG A 411 11.81 -0.54 -3.64
CA ARG A 411 12.50 0.58 -4.30
C ARG A 411 13.14 1.54 -3.30
N GLU A 412 12.71 1.49 -2.05
CA GLU A 412 13.12 2.41 -1.00
C GLU A 412 13.91 1.72 0.13
N LEU A 413 13.70 0.41 0.34
CA LEU A 413 14.27 -0.36 1.45
C LEU A 413 15.47 -1.21 0.98
N ASP A 414 16.55 -0.54 0.57
CA ASP A 414 17.75 -1.17 -0.02
C ASP A 414 18.50 -2.11 0.94
N GLY A 415 18.30 -1.97 2.26
CA GLY A 415 18.89 -2.84 3.29
C GLY A 415 18.20 -4.20 3.44
N ALA A 416 17.01 -4.41 2.81
CA ALA A 416 16.31 -5.68 2.87
C ALA A 416 17.05 -6.79 2.11
N LEU A 417 16.86 -8.04 2.53
CA LEU A 417 17.20 -9.20 1.70
C LEU A 417 16.10 -9.35 0.65
N VAL A 418 16.44 -9.04 -0.61
CA VAL A 418 15.48 -9.13 -1.72
C VAL A 418 15.36 -10.57 -2.18
N VAL A 419 14.15 -11.14 -2.10
CA VAL A 419 13.84 -12.53 -2.46
C VAL A 419 12.76 -12.61 -3.53
N ASN A 420 12.92 -13.48 -4.51
CA ASN A 420 11.86 -13.77 -5.46
C ASN A 420 10.85 -14.74 -4.81
N PRO A 421 9.59 -14.36 -4.58
CA PRO A 421 8.60 -15.23 -3.92
C PRO A 421 8.31 -16.53 -4.68
N TYR A 422 8.59 -16.59 -5.97
CA TYR A 422 8.47 -17.81 -6.78
C TYR A 422 9.69 -18.76 -6.63
N ASP A 423 10.82 -18.28 -6.11
CA ASP A 423 11.99 -19.08 -5.76
C ASP A 423 11.91 -19.48 -4.29
N LEU A 424 11.28 -20.64 -4.05
CA LEU A 424 11.03 -21.15 -2.71
C LEU A 424 12.34 -21.53 -2.00
N ASP A 425 13.32 -22.07 -2.73
CA ASP A 425 14.62 -22.45 -2.18
C ASP A 425 15.46 -21.23 -1.83
N GLY A 426 15.57 -20.26 -2.75
CA GLY A 426 16.27 -19.00 -2.50
C GLY A 426 15.65 -18.20 -1.35
N THR A 427 14.31 -18.25 -1.19
CA THR A 427 13.63 -17.62 -0.04
C THR A 427 13.96 -18.37 1.25
N GLY A 428 14.01 -19.71 1.23
CA GLY A 428 14.45 -20.52 2.37
C GLY A 428 15.90 -20.24 2.77
N ASP A 429 16.80 -20.12 1.79
CA ASP A 429 18.21 -19.78 2.02
C ASP A 429 18.37 -18.37 2.63
N ALA A 430 17.56 -17.41 2.19
CA ALA A 430 17.54 -16.06 2.77
C ALA A 430 17.02 -16.04 4.22
N ILE A 431 16.08 -16.90 4.59
CA ILE A 431 15.68 -17.09 5.99
C ILE A 431 16.85 -17.58 6.83
N ALA A 432 17.57 -18.60 6.34
CA ALA A 432 18.76 -19.13 7.03
C ALA A 432 19.87 -18.07 7.17
N GLN A 433 20.10 -17.27 6.14
CA GLN A 433 21.03 -16.13 6.16
C GLN A 433 20.61 -15.09 7.23
N ALA A 434 19.33 -14.73 7.28
CA ALA A 434 18.81 -13.75 8.26
C ALA A 434 19.02 -14.25 9.71
N MET A 435 18.85 -15.55 9.94
CA MET A 435 19.04 -16.16 11.26
C MET A 435 20.49 -16.06 11.77
N THR A 436 21.46 -16.12 10.87
CA THR A 436 22.91 -16.14 11.20
C THR A 436 23.61 -14.81 10.93
N MET A 437 22.88 -13.79 10.44
CA MET A 437 23.45 -12.48 10.09
C MET A 437 24.06 -11.79 11.33
N PRO A 438 25.35 -11.36 11.26
CA PRO A 438 25.99 -10.62 12.35
C PRO A 438 25.24 -9.34 12.74
N ILE A 439 25.32 -8.98 14.01
CA ILE A 439 24.60 -7.82 14.55
C ILE A 439 24.99 -6.51 13.86
N GLU A 440 26.26 -6.34 13.52
CA GLU A 440 26.79 -5.14 12.87
C GLU A 440 26.18 -4.98 11.48
N GLU A 441 26.08 -6.07 10.70
CA GLU A 441 25.42 -6.05 9.39
C GLU A 441 23.93 -5.75 9.51
N ARG A 442 23.23 -6.33 10.50
CA ARG A 442 21.82 -6.04 10.75
C ARG A 442 21.58 -4.57 11.08
N ARG A 443 22.44 -3.99 11.94
CA ARG A 443 22.40 -2.56 12.32
C ARG A 443 22.66 -1.65 11.11
N GLU A 444 23.64 -1.96 10.29
CA GLU A 444 23.96 -1.17 9.08
C GLU A 444 22.77 -1.16 8.12
N ARG A 445 22.23 -2.34 7.78
CA ARG A 445 21.08 -2.50 6.89
C ARG A 445 19.85 -1.76 7.41
N TRP A 446 19.53 -1.97 8.68
CA TRP A 446 18.39 -1.31 9.33
C TRP A 446 18.55 0.21 9.36
N ARG A 447 19.71 0.73 9.71
CA ARG A 447 19.95 2.17 9.83
C ARG A 447 19.68 2.90 8.52
N GLY A 448 20.14 2.36 7.40
CA GLY A 448 19.89 2.94 6.07
C GLY A 448 18.40 3.00 5.74
N MET A 449 17.69 1.91 5.97
CA MET A 449 16.23 1.84 5.73
C MET A 449 15.46 2.78 6.66
N PHE A 450 15.76 2.78 7.95
CA PHE A 450 15.09 3.62 8.95
C PHE A 450 15.30 5.11 8.64
N GLN A 451 16.52 5.52 8.28
CA GLN A 451 16.80 6.91 7.90
C GLN A 451 16.01 7.33 6.65
N ARG A 452 15.90 6.45 5.65
CA ARG A 452 15.04 6.71 4.46
C ARG A 452 13.59 6.92 4.86
N LEU A 453 13.03 6.06 5.69
CA LEU A 453 11.64 6.17 6.16
C LEU A 453 11.39 7.43 6.99
N LYS A 454 12.38 7.88 7.78
CA LYS A 454 12.28 9.09 8.58
C LYS A 454 12.25 10.35 7.74
N THR A 455 12.98 10.38 6.62
CA THR A 455 13.04 11.55 5.73
C THR A 455 11.91 11.57 4.71
N HIS A 456 11.38 10.40 4.34
CA HIS A 456 10.28 10.23 3.37
C HIS A 456 9.10 9.54 4.07
N ASP A 457 8.59 10.23 5.07
CA ASP A 457 7.44 9.77 5.87
C ASP A 457 6.10 10.08 5.17
N ILE A 458 5.02 9.82 5.87
CA ILE A 458 3.67 10.04 5.36
C ILE A 458 3.37 11.53 5.11
N THR A 459 3.92 12.42 5.93
CA THR A 459 3.78 13.88 5.76
C THR A 459 4.46 14.35 4.49
N HIS A 460 5.66 13.82 4.21
CA HIS A 460 6.37 14.08 2.96
C HIS A 460 5.55 13.64 1.74
N TRP A 461 4.96 12.44 1.77
CA TRP A 461 4.09 11.94 0.71
C TRP A 461 2.89 12.86 0.44
N CYS A 462 2.13 13.22 1.48
CA CYS A 462 0.98 14.11 1.36
C CYS A 462 1.37 15.47 0.78
N ARG A 463 2.42 16.09 1.33
CA ARG A 463 2.87 17.43 0.89
C ARG A 463 3.38 17.41 -0.55
N SER A 464 4.14 16.39 -0.92
CA SER A 464 4.67 16.28 -2.30
C SER A 464 3.56 16.14 -3.32
N TYR A 465 2.57 15.27 -3.03
CA TYR A 465 1.43 15.10 -3.93
C TYR A 465 0.56 16.37 -4.02
N LEU A 466 0.19 16.97 -2.89
CA LEU A 466 -0.67 18.16 -2.86
C LEU A 466 0.02 19.38 -3.49
N ARG A 467 1.34 19.52 -3.34
CA ARG A 467 2.12 20.56 -4.01
C ARG A 467 2.09 20.39 -5.53
N ALA A 468 2.29 19.17 -6.02
CA ALA A 468 2.18 18.85 -7.43
C ALA A 468 0.75 19.06 -7.98
N LEU A 469 -0.30 18.71 -7.20
CA LEU A 469 -1.69 18.95 -7.56
C LEU A 469 -2.02 20.44 -7.64
N ARG A 470 -1.45 21.28 -6.76
CA ARG A 470 -1.58 22.74 -6.82
C ARG A 470 -0.87 23.34 -8.04
N GLY A 471 0.07 22.64 -8.63
CA GLY A 471 0.88 23.12 -9.75
C GLY A 471 2.03 24.00 -9.31
N ASP A 472 2.41 23.96 -8.03
CA ASP A 472 3.45 24.80 -7.44
C ASP A 472 4.87 24.31 -7.76
N ASP A 473 5.02 23.06 -8.22
CA ASP A 473 6.30 22.47 -8.60
C ASP A 473 6.20 21.75 -9.95
N ARG A 474 7.28 21.82 -10.75
CA ARG A 474 7.60 20.71 -11.64
C ARG A 474 7.71 19.48 -10.76
N VAL A 475 7.07 18.38 -11.15
CA VAL A 475 7.18 17.10 -10.40
C VAL A 475 8.67 16.87 -10.16
N ASP A 476 9.16 17.19 -8.96
CA ASP A 476 10.54 16.93 -8.60
C ASP A 476 10.68 15.41 -8.62
N VAL A 477 11.30 14.91 -9.67
CA VAL A 477 11.75 13.54 -9.72
C VAL A 477 12.80 13.45 -8.61
N ASP A 478 12.52 12.61 -7.61
CA ASP A 478 13.47 12.36 -6.51
C ASP A 478 14.80 11.87 -7.12
N ASP A 479 15.73 12.81 -7.38
CA ASP A 479 17.05 12.55 -8.02
C ASP A 479 17.91 11.61 -7.17
N ASN A 480 17.47 11.28 -5.95
CA ASN A 480 18.15 10.37 -5.03
C ASN A 480 17.76 8.89 -5.19
N VAL A 481 16.88 8.51 -6.12
CA VAL A 481 16.70 7.11 -6.47
C VAL A 481 17.82 6.72 -7.46
N PRO A 482 18.80 5.90 -7.10
CA PRO A 482 19.88 5.52 -8.00
C PRO A 482 19.30 4.90 -9.28
N ARG A 483 19.58 5.51 -10.44
CA ARG A 483 19.13 5.00 -11.74
C ARG A 483 19.64 3.58 -11.90
N ALA A 484 18.81 2.69 -12.46
CA ALA A 484 19.13 1.26 -12.58
C ALA A 484 20.48 0.97 -13.27
N HIS A 485 21.03 1.93 -14.04
CA HIS A 485 22.35 1.85 -14.66
C HIS A 485 23.51 2.05 -13.66
N GLU A 486 23.37 2.88 -12.63
CA GLU A 486 24.41 3.10 -11.62
C GLU A 486 24.52 1.90 -10.66
N ARG A 487 23.40 1.21 -10.39
CA ARG A 487 23.40 -0.02 -9.57
C ARG A 487 24.18 -1.18 -10.22
N ARG A 488 24.23 -1.26 -11.57
CA ARG A 488 25.07 -2.24 -12.28
C ARG A 488 26.56 -1.91 -12.17
N SER A 489 26.96 -0.63 -12.18
CA SER A 489 28.36 -0.22 -12.06
C SER A 489 28.90 -0.41 -10.64
N LEU A 490 28.10 -0.14 -9.60
CA LEU A 490 28.45 -0.38 -8.19
C LEU A 490 28.54 -1.89 -7.86
N ARG A 491 27.66 -2.73 -8.43
CA ARG A 491 27.77 -4.20 -8.28
C ARG A 491 28.99 -4.77 -9.00
N ARG A 492 29.37 -4.28 -10.19
CA ARG A 492 30.59 -4.66 -10.87
C ARG A 492 31.84 -4.25 -10.08
N ARG A 493 31.90 -3.02 -9.57
CA ARG A 493 33.04 -2.56 -8.74
C ARG A 493 33.20 -3.36 -7.44
N LYS A 494 32.10 -3.81 -6.79
CA LYS A 494 32.16 -4.68 -5.60
C LYS A 494 32.53 -6.13 -5.95
N ALA A 495 32.15 -6.65 -7.12
CA ALA A 495 32.56 -7.98 -7.59
C ALA A 495 34.04 -8.01 -7.97
N ASP A 496 34.55 -6.96 -8.63
CA ASP A 496 35.96 -6.84 -9.01
C ASP A 496 36.87 -6.68 -7.78
N ALA A 497 36.44 -5.90 -6.76
CA ALA A 497 37.16 -5.75 -5.50
C ALA A 497 37.22 -7.04 -4.66
N SER A 498 36.28 -7.98 -4.83
CA SER A 498 36.29 -9.29 -4.15
C SER A 498 37.12 -10.35 -4.90
N HIS A 499 37.48 -10.10 -6.16
CA HIS A 499 38.33 -10.99 -6.95
C HIS A 499 39.82 -10.74 -6.72
N ASP A 500 40.22 -9.48 -6.47
CA ASP A 500 41.61 -9.09 -6.17
C ASP A 500 42.11 -9.55 -4.78
N LEU A 501 41.20 -9.88 -3.86
CA LEU A 501 41.57 -10.37 -2.51
C LEU A 501 41.80 -11.89 -2.45
N ARG A 502 41.76 -12.64 -3.56
CA ARG A 502 41.99 -14.09 -3.61
C ARG A 502 43.33 -14.50 -4.26
N HIS A 503 44.15 -13.52 -4.62
CA HIS A 503 45.47 -13.76 -5.26
C HIS A 503 46.63 -13.04 -4.53
N HIS A 504 46.58 -12.95 -3.19
CA HIS A 504 47.74 -12.66 -2.37
C HIS A 504 47.78 -13.58 -1.16
#